data_c92aaa5d905a066f662668952bfceb0c
#
_entry.id   c92aaa5d905a066f662668952bfceb0c
#
_cell.length_a   1.000
_cell.length_b   1.000
_cell.length_c   1.000
_cell.angle_alpha   90.00
_cell.angle_beta   90.00
_cell.angle_gamma   90.00
#
_symmetry.space_group_name_H-M   'P 1'
#
loop_
_entity.id
_entity.type
_entity.pdbx_description
1 polymer ?
#
loop_
_entity_poly.entity_id
_entity_poly.type
_entity_poly.pdbx_seq_one_letter_code
_entity_poly.pdbx_strand_id
1 'polypeptide(L)'
;MIPKTGLSTKDFIAPDSFDFRFSRLFRVGTTWGAASYLQILASELSDKLLAELLEMDAEMTITLHIQTVDQAAAVKSIKAKVSDIDKMKVEEQKKAARSGYDMDILPPDLVTYSNDAKTLLEDLQSRNERMFLLTFLVVNMAPTRRELDNDLFTVSGIVQKYNCTLKRLDFQQEDGFLSKIGRASCRERV
;
A
#
# COMPACT_ATOMS: atom_id res chain seq x y z
N MET A 1 -43.71 32.29 -6.72
CA MET A 1 -43.89 31.00 -6.02
C MET A 1 -42.90 30.03 -6.65
N ILE A 2 -41.79 29.70 -5.97
CA ILE A 2 -40.84 28.69 -6.45
C ILE A 2 -41.45 27.32 -6.16
N PRO A 3 -41.63 26.43 -7.15
CA PRO A 3 -42.13 25.10 -6.89
C PRO A 3 -41.16 24.39 -5.91
N LYS A 4 -41.66 23.94 -4.80
CA LYS A 4 -40.93 23.03 -3.90
C LYS A 4 -40.82 21.66 -4.60
N THR A 5 -39.90 21.54 -5.53
CA THR A 5 -39.44 20.27 -6.04
C THR A 5 -38.71 19.63 -4.89
N GLY A 6 -39.08 18.70 -4.18
CA GLY A 6 -38.46 18.11 -2.99
C GLY A 6 -36.97 17.71 -3.15
N LEU A 7 -36.31 18.21 -4.16
CA LEU A 7 -34.89 18.03 -4.48
C LEU A 7 -34.07 19.01 -3.65
N SER A 8 -33.12 18.51 -2.92
CA SER A 8 -32.10 19.28 -2.19
C SER A 8 -30.84 19.49 -3.05
N THR A 9 -29.97 20.41 -2.66
CA THR A 9 -28.68 20.60 -3.32
C THR A 9 -27.85 19.29 -3.33
N LYS A 10 -28.08 18.41 -2.34
CA LYS A 10 -27.41 17.10 -2.28
C LYS A 10 -27.81 16.18 -3.45
N ASP A 11 -29.04 16.28 -3.93
CA ASP A 11 -29.55 15.43 -5.02
C ASP A 11 -28.91 15.79 -6.37
N PHE A 12 -28.34 17.00 -6.49
CA PHE A 12 -27.59 17.45 -7.68
C PHE A 12 -26.09 17.12 -7.60
N ILE A 13 -25.53 16.95 -6.38
CA ILE A 13 -24.11 16.75 -6.17
C ILE A 13 -23.79 15.27 -5.94
N ALA A 14 -24.71 14.53 -5.33
CA ALA A 14 -24.51 13.11 -5.03
C ALA A 14 -24.58 12.27 -6.31
N PRO A 15 -23.70 11.27 -6.47
CA PRO A 15 -23.82 10.31 -7.56
C PRO A 15 -25.15 9.53 -7.46
N ASP A 16 -25.76 9.23 -8.61
CA ASP A 16 -27.04 8.52 -8.68
C ASP A 16 -26.99 7.11 -8.07
N SER A 17 -25.83 6.47 -8.10
CA SER A 17 -25.66 5.10 -7.61
C SER A 17 -24.24 4.75 -7.24
N PHE A 18 -24.10 3.82 -6.30
CA PHE A 18 -22.84 3.15 -5.96
C PHE A 18 -23.00 1.65 -6.16
N ASP A 19 -22.08 1.02 -6.88
CA ASP A 19 -22.11 -0.41 -7.16
C ASP A 19 -20.75 -1.05 -6.82
N PHE A 20 -20.68 -1.79 -5.72
CA PHE A 20 -19.51 -2.50 -5.22
C PHE A 20 -19.60 -4.03 -5.35
N ARG A 21 -20.50 -4.53 -6.21
CA ARG A 21 -20.67 -5.99 -6.40
C ARG A 21 -19.51 -6.67 -7.10
N PHE A 22 -18.64 -5.91 -7.74
CA PHE A 22 -17.46 -6.45 -8.42
C PHE A 22 -16.32 -6.70 -7.41
N SER A 23 -15.60 -7.80 -7.59
CA SER A 23 -14.51 -8.16 -6.68
C SER A 23 -13.32 -7.18 -6.73
N ARG A 24 -13.06 -6.56 -7.87
CA ARG A 24 -11.83 -5.78 -8.15
C ARG A 24 -12.09 -4.38 -8.70
N LEU A 25 -13.34 -4.01 -8.85
CA LEU A 25 -13.79 -2.76 -9.44
C LEU A 25 -15.02 -2.27 -8.67
N PHE A 26 -15.35 -1.02 -8.85
CA PHE A 26 -16.63 -0.44 -8.42
C PHE A 26 -17.15 0.52 -9.49
N ARG A 27 -18.40 0.97 -9.34
CA ARG A 27 -19.00 1.98 -10.19
C ARG A 27 -19.70 3.03 -9.36
N VAL A 28 -19.50 4.29 -9.74
CA VAL A 28 -20.15 5.45 -9.14
C VAL A 28 -20.89 6.19 -10.26
N GLY A 29 -22.21 6.12 -10.27
CA GLY A 29 -23.01 6.59 -11.40
C GLY A 29 -22.62 5.85 -12.68
N THR A 30 -22.12 6.58 -13.68
CA THR A 30 -21.63 6.04 -14.96
C THR A 30 -20.14 5.73 -14.98
N THR A 31 -19.39 6.19 -13.96
CA THR A 31 -17.92 6.11 -13.91
C THR A 31 -17.43 4.81 -13.25
N TRP A 32 -16.46 4.16 -13.85
CA TRP A 32 -15.80 2.98 -13.31
C TRP A 32 -14.64 3.38 -12.39
N GLY A 33 -14.41 2.64 -11.33
CA GLY A 33 -13.34 2.89 -10.40
C GLY A 33 -12.67 1.61 -9.90
N ALA A 34 -11.44 1.75 -9.44
CA ALA A 34 -10.68 0.71 -8.75
C ALA A 34 -9.86 1.30 -7.62
N ALA A 35 -10.00 0.71 -6.45
CA ALA A 35 -9.15 1.00 -5.29
C ALA A 35 -8.01 -0.01 -5.24
N SER A 36 -6.80 0.52 -5.07
CA SER A 36 -5.55 -0.23 -5.05
C SER A 36 -4.66 0.34 -3.95
N TYR A 37 -3.71 -0.45 -3.46
CA TYR A 37 -2.67 0.04 -2.55
C TYR A 37 -1.29 -0.22 -3.14
N LEU A 38 -0.33 0.59 -2.73
CA LEU A 38 1.05 0.46 -3.12
C LEU A 38 1.79 -0.42 -2.12
N GLN A 39 2.30 -1.56 -2.59
CA GLN A 39 3.24 -2.38 -1.84
C GLN A 39 4.66 -1.89 -2.15
N ILE A 40 5.32 -1.31 -1.15
CA ILE A 40 6.67 -0.79 -1.25
C ILE A 40 7.64 -1.94 -0.94
N LEU A 41 8.49 -2.30 -1.88
CA LEU A 41 9.53 -3.32 -1.74
C LEU A 41 10.92 -2.69 -1.65
N ALA A 42 11.03 -1.41 -2.01
CA ALA A 42 12.26 -0.64 -1.90
C ALA A 42 12.58 -0.31 -0.45
N SER A 43 13.86 -0.27 -0.09
CA SER A 43 14.33 0.23 1.21
C SER A 43 14.13 1.74 1.37
N GLU A 44 14.14 2.47 0.25
CA GLU A 44 13.90 3.92 0.19
C GLU A 44 12.88 4.23 -0.90
N LEU A 45 11.95 5.13 -0.62
CA LEU A 45 10.96 5.60 -1.57
C LEU A 45 11.34 7.01 -2.07
N SER A 46 11.56 7.14 -3.37
CA SER A 46 11.83 8.44 -3.99
C SER A 46 10.55 9.27 -4.13
N ASP A 47 10.64 10.57 -3.85
CA ASP A 47 9.59 11.56 -4.08
C ASP A 47 9.22 11.71 -5.57
N LYS A 48 10.12 11.33 -6.48
CA LYS A 48 9.87 11.28 -7.93
C LYS A 48 8.71 10.36 -8.29
N LEU A 49 8.46 9.30 -7.50
CA LEU A 49 7.30 8.44 -7.71
C LEU A 49 5.99 9.23 -7.66
N LEU A 50 5.84 10.09 -6.64
CA LEU A 50 4.64 10.93 -6.52
C LEU A 50 4.54 11.92 -7.68
N ALA A 51 5.65 12.53 -8.08
CA ALA A 51 5.68 13.46 -9.20
C ALA A 51 5.23 12.78 -10.51
N GLU A 52 5.79 11.61 -10.85
CA GLU A 52 5.39 10.86 -12.05
C GLU A 52 3.92 10.41 -12.02
N LEU A 53 3.41 10.02 -10.84
CA LEU A 53 2.00 9.66 -10.71
C LEU A 53 1.06 10.87 -10.89
N LEU A 54 1.44 12.03 -10.37
CA LEU A 54 0.63 13.26 -10.46
C LEU A 54 0.69 13.93 -11.85
N GLU A 55 1.72 13.61 -12.65
CA GLU A 55 1.84 14.06 -14.04
C GLU A 55 0.98 13.26 -15.04
N MET A 56 0.38 12.14 -14.58
CA MET A 56 -0.49 11.35 -15.44
C MET A 56 -1.78 12.09 -15.78
N ASP A 57 -2.18 12.01 -17.06
CA ASP A 57 -3.50 12.46 -17.53
C ASP A 57 -4.57 11.40 -17.24
N ALA A 58 -4.87 11.19 -15.95
CA ALA A 58 -5.85 10.24 -15.48
C ALA A 58 -6.56 10.76 -14.21
N GLU A 59 -7.85 10.45 -14.07
CA GLU A 59 -8.56 10.78 -12.84
C GLU A 59 -8.13 9.82 -11.72
N MET A 60 -7.27 10.32 -10.83
CA MET A 60 -6.68 9.55 -9.76
C MET A 60 -6.69 10.30 -8.43
N THR A 61 -7.00 9.60 -7.37
CA THR A 61 -6.88 10.09 -5.99
C THR A 61 -5.81 9.27 -5.27
N ILE A 62 -4.79 9.95 -4.73
CA ILE A 62 -3.77 9.34 -3.89
C ILE A 62 -4.03 9.75 -2.45
N THR A 63 -4.09 8.78 -1.55
CA THR A 63 -4.30 9.02 -0.11
C THR A 63 -3.20 8.33 0.69
N LEU A 64 -2.53 9.11 1.53
CA LEU A 64 -1.51 8.62 2.45
C LEU A 64 -2.12 8.55 3.85
N HIS A 65 -2.25 7.35 4.40
CA HIS A 65 -2.61 7.13 5.79
C HIS A 65 -1.32 6.92 6.58
N ILE A 66 -1.03 7.84 7.49
CA ILE A 66 0.16 7.79 8.33
C ILE A 66 -0.28 7.58 9.77
N GLN A 67 0.18 6.50 10.38
CA GLN A 67 -0.10 6.16 11.77
C GLN A 67 1.20 6.14 12.57
N THR A 68 1.23 6.85 13.68
CA THR A 68 2.37 6.83 14.60
C THR A 68 2.39 5.51 15.37
N VAL A 69 3.58 4.93 15.55
CA VAL A 69 3.79 3.76 16.39
C VAL A 69 4.46 4.19 17.69
N ASP A 70 3.98 3.67 18.82
CA ASP A 70 4.66 3.88 20.10
C ASP A 70 6.11 3.37 20.04
N GLN A 71 7.05 4.16 20.59
CA GLN A 71 8.49 3.86 20.51
C GLN A 71 8.85 2.49 21.10
N ALA A 72 8.28 2.17 22.26
CA ALA A 72 8.54 0.88 22.89
C ALA A 72 7.98 -0.30 22.09
N ALA A 73 6.78 -0.12 21.52
CA ALA A 73 6.14 -1.09 20.65
C ALA A 73 6.93 -1.28 19.34
N ALA A 74 7.41 -0.18 18.73
CA ALA A 74 8.25 -0.22 17.54
C ALA A 74 9.54 -1.02 17.78
N VAL A 75 10.30 -0.67 18.81
CA VAL A 75 11.54 -1.37 19.18
C VAL A 75 11.29 -2.86 19.45
N LYS A 76 10.21 -3.18 20.18
CA LYS A 76 9.83 -4.58 20.47
C LYS A 76 9.51 -5.35 19.19
N SER A 77 8.75 -4.74 18.27
CA SER A 77 8.38 -5.36 17.00
C SER A 77 9.61 -5.65 16.14
N ILE A 78 10.51 -4.66 16.00
CA ILE A 78 11.73 -4.85 15.20
C ILE A 78 12.68 -5.88 15.83
N LYS A 79 12.83 -5.89 17.16
CA LYS A 79 13.61 -6.95 17.84
C LYS A 79 13.06 -8.35 17.57
N ALA A 80 11.75 -8.51 17.57
CA ALA A 80 11.12 -9.79 17.23
C ALA A 80 11.45 -10.20 15.78
N LYS A 81 11.35 -9.25 14.81
CA LYS A 81 11.71 -9.51 13.42
C LYS A 81 13.19 -9.87 13.23
N VAL A 82 14.11 -9.16 13.89
CA VAL A 82 15.55 -9.52 13.88
C VAL A 82 15.75 -10.96 14.38
N SER A 83 15.11 -11.32 15.50
CA SER A 83 15.20 -12.68 16.04
C SER A 83 14.65 -13.74 15.08
N ASP A 84 13.56 -13.45 14.38
CA ASP A 84 13.00 -14.39 13.41
C ASP A 84 13.91 -14.54 12.17
N ILE A 85 14.50 -13.45 11.69
CA ILE A 85 15.49 -13.48 10.61
C ILE A 85 16.75 -14.29 11.03
N ASP A 86 17.22 -14.13 12.25
CA ASP A 86 18.36 -14.90 12.75
C ASP A 86 18.03 -16.41 12.85
N LYS A 87 16.81 -16.77 13.24
CA LYS A 87 16.36 -18.19 13.19
C LYS A 87 16.35 -18.71 11.76
N MET A 88 15.84 -17.93 10.80
CA MET A 88 15.83 -18.32 9.38
C MET A 88 17.26 -18.53 8.85
N LYS A 89 18.22 -17.68 9.23
CA LYS A 89 19.65 -17.89 8.89
C LYS A 89 20.18 -19.21 9.40
N VAL A 90 19.91 -19.53 10.68
CA VAL A 90 20.33 -20.81 11.26
C VAL A 90 19.69 -22.00 10.57
N GLU A 91 18.42 -21.89 10.14
CA GLU A 91 17.74 -22.95 9.39
C GLU A 91 18.38 -23.17 8.02
N GLU A 92 18.69 -22.06 7.29
CA GLU A 92 19.35 -22.16 5.97
C GLU A 92 20.76 -22.74 6.10
N GLN A 93 21.54 -22.35 7.12
CA GLN A 93 22.85 -22.94 7.42
C GLN A 93 22.75 -24.45 7.71
N LYS A 94 21.75 -24.89 8.49
CA LYS A 94 21.51 -26.31 8.74
C LYS A 94 21.13 -27.08 7.47
N LYS A 95 20.34 -26.47 6.57
CA LYS A 95 20.01 -27.06 5.26
C LYS A 95 21.27 -27.21 4.39
N ALA A 96 22.09 -26.14 4.31
CA ALA A 96 23.34 -26.16 3.56
C ALA A 96 24.27 -27.27 4.06
N ALA A 97 24.46 -27.39 5.39
CA ALA A 97 25.26 -28.44 6.02
C ALA A 97 24.78 -29.86 5.67
N ARG A 98 23.46 -30.09 5.69
CA ARG A 98 22.86 -31.39 5.31
C ARG A 98 23.03 -31.73 3.84
N SER A 99 23.10 -30.70 2.97
CA SER A 99 23.26 -30.86 1.51
C SER A 99 24.72 -30.83 1.06
N GLY A 100 25.67 -30.73 1.99
CA GLY A 100 27.10 -30.70 1.66
C GLY A 100 27.60 -29.38 1.04
N TYR A 101 26.79 -28.30 1.11
CA TYR A 101 27.17 -26.96 0.69
C TYR A 101 27.85 -26.17 1.81
N ASP A 102 28.56 -25.12 1.42
CA ASP A 102 29.19 -24.20 2.38
C ASP A 102 28.14 -23.47 3.21
N MET A 103 28.28 -23.55 4.54
CA MET A 103 27.36 -22.93 5.52
C MET A 103 27.42 -21.40 5.52
N ASP A 104 28.46 -20.81 4.93
CA ASP A 104 28.63 -19.36 4.87
C ASP A 104 27.85 -18.72 3.70
N ILE A 105 27.34 -19.55 2.78
CA ILE A 105 26.55 -19.08 1.64
C ILE A 105 25.07 -18.97 2.06
N LEU A 106 24.70 -17.77 2.52
CA LEU A 106 23.29 -17.41 2.81
C LEU A 106 22.65 -16.78 1.59
N PRO A 107 21.30 -16.93 1.40
CA PRO A 107 20.56 -16.20 0.38
C PRO A 107 20.80 -14.68 0.52
N PRO A 108 21.16 -13.97 -0.57
CA PRO A 108 21.46 -12.54 -0.52
C PRO A 108 20.34 -11.70 0.11
N ASP A 109 19.09 -12.04 -0.19
CA ASP A 109 17.91 -11.36 0.35
C ASP A 109 17.85 -11.43 1.87
N LEU A 110 18.19 -12.59 2.45
CA LEU A 110 18.17 -12.80 3.89
C LEU A 110 19.27 -11.99 4.60
N VAL A 111 20.43 -11.81 3.93
CA VAL A 111 21.51 -10.96 4.43
C VAL A 111 21.09 -9.49 4.42
N THR A 112 20.50 -9.05 3.31
CA THR A 112 20.00 -7.67 3.16
C THR A 112 18.94 -7.35 4.20
N TYR A 113 17.89 -8.17 4.32
CA TYR A 113 16.83 -7.98 5.33
C TYR A 113 17.36 -7.95 6.76
N SER A 114 18.39 -8.77 7.06
CA SER A 114 19.01 -8.75 8.38
C SER A 114 19.73 -7.44 8.68
N ASN A 115 20.45 -6.91 7.69
CA ASN A 115 21.18 -5.66 7.84
C ASN A 115 20.20 -4.49 7.97
N ASP A 116 19.18 -4.41 7.12
CA ASP A 116 18.16 -3.38 7.16
C ASP A 116 17.40 -3.37 8.50
N ALA A 117 17.02 -4.56 9.00
CA ALA A 117 16.35 -4.67 10.29
C ALA A 117 17.24 -4.24 11.48
N LYS A 118 18.52 -4.54 11.43
CA LYS A 118 19.49 -4.11 12.46
C LYS A 118 19.72 -2.61 12.41
N THR A 119 19.91 -2.03 11.23
CA THR A 119 20.04 -0.59 11.04
C THR A 119 18.81 0.15 11.55
N LEU A 120 17.64 -0.31 11.17
CA LEU A 120 16.36 0.25 11.66
C LEU A 120 16.26 0.17 13.19
N LEU A 121 16.70 -0.93 13.80
CA LEU A 121 16.72 -1.07 15.26
C LEU A 121 17.66 -0.07 15.91
N GLU A 122 18.83 0.14 15.33
CA GLU A 122 19.83 1.11 15.81
C GLU A 122 19.29 2.54 15.71
N ASP A 123 18.67 2.92 14.59
CA ASP A 123 18.06 4.23 14.37
C ASP A 123 16.96 4.52 15.41
N LEU A 124 16.09 3.52 15.68
CA LEU A 124 15.04 3.65 16.69
C LEU A 124 15.59 3.76 18.13
N GLN A 125 16.71 3.10 18.45
CA GLN A 125 17.23 3.07 19.81
C GLN A 125 18.26 4.19 20.09
N SER A 126 19.13 4.51 19.12
CA SER A 126 20.27 5.38 19.31
C SER A 126 20.06 6.79 18.78
N ARG A 127 19.28 6.93 17.68
CA ARG A 127 19.04 8.21 17.01
C ARG A 127 17.71 8.86 17.36
N ASN A 128 16.92 8.24 18.26
CA ASN A 128 15.60 8.71 18.66
C ASN A 128 14.65 8.93 17.47
N GLU A 129 14.83 8.17 16.39
CA GLU A 129 13.92 8.19 15.26
C GLU A 129 12.59 7.51 15.61
N ARG A 130 11.55 7.88 14.89
CA ARG A 130 10.20 7.35 15.15
C ARG A 130 9.71 6.54 13.97
N MET A 131 9.05 5.43 14.27
CA MET A 131 8.41 4.58 13.27
C MET A 131 7.00 5.05 12.99
N PHE A 132 6.65 5.06 11.70
CA PHE A 132 5.30 5.30 11.21
C PHE A 132 4.87 4.13 10.34
N LEU A 133 3.61 3.73 10.46
CA LEU A 133 2.98 2.85 9.49
C LEU A 133 2.39 3.72 8.38
N LEU A 134 2.76 3.40 7.14
CA LEU A 134 2.30 4.12 5.97
C LEU A 134 1.43 3.18 5.12
N THR A 135 0.21 3.60 4.83
CA THR A 135 -0.62 2.99 3.79
C THR A 135 -0.80 3.98 2.66
N PHE A 136 -0.37 3.60 1.47
CA PHE A 136 -0.46 4.38 0.26
C PHE A 136 -1.61 3.82 -0.58
N LEU A 137 -2.76 4.49 -0.55
CA LEU A 137 -3.95 4.11 -1.28
C LEU A 137 -4.04 4.90 -2.58
N VAL A 138 -4.36 4.21 -3.67
CA VAL A 138 -4.59 4.80 -5.00
C VAL A 138 -5.96 4.40 -5.48
N VAL A 139 -6.80 5.39 -5.80
CA VAL A 139 -8.12 5.19 -6.39
C VAL A 139 -8.12 5.82 -7.76
N ASN A 140 -8.22 5.00 -8.80
CA ASN A 140 -8.38 5.43 -10.18
C ASN A 140 -9.86 5.42 -10.57
N MET A 141 -10.26 6.40 -11.37
CA MET A 141 -11.61 6.48 -11.94
C MET A 141 -11.52 6.80 -13.43
N ALA A 142 -12.43 6.22 -14.23
CA ALA A 142 -12.49 6.47 -15.67
C ALA A 142 -13.92 6.31 -16.21
N PRO A 143 -14.29 6.98 -17.31
CA PRO A 143 -15.59 6.86 -17.93
C PRO A 143 -15.91 5.46 -18.44
N THR A 144 -14.89 4.72 -18.89
CA THR A 144 -15.04 3.37 -19.39
C THR A 144 -14.11 2.40 -18.64
N ARG A 145 -14.54 1.13 -18.59
CA ARG A 145 -13.72 0.06 -17.99
C ARG A 145 -12.37 -0.10 -18.71
N ARG A 146 -12.35 0.08 -20.03
CA ARG A 146 -11.13 -0.05 -20.84
C ARG A 146 -10.10 1.04 -20.49
N GLU A 147 -10.56 2.28 -20.36
CA GLU A 147 -9.70 3.40 -19.92
C GLU A 147 -9.17 3.15 -18.52
N LEU A 148 -10.04 2.73 -17.57
CA LEU A 148 -9.61 2.38 -16.23
C LEU A 148 -8.53 1.29 -16.22
N ASP A 149 -8.67 0.22 -17.02
CA ASP A 149 -7.67 -0.84 -17.10
C ASP A 149 -6.34 -0.32 -17.72
N ASN A 150 -6.40 0.60 -18.70
CA ASN A 150 -5.22 1.26 -19.26
C ASN A 150 -4.52 2.13 -18.21
N ASP A 151 -5.26 2.94 -17.45
CA ASP A 151 -4.71 3.80 -16.39
C ASP A 151 -4.03 2.96 -15.31
N LEU A 152 -4.68 1.89 -14.86
CA LEU A 152 -4.11 0.97 -13.88
C LEU A 152 -2.84 0.28 -14.39
N PHE A 153 -2.79 -0.05 -15.67
CA PHE A 153 -1.58 -0.59 -16.31
C PHE A 153 -0.45 0.43 -16.32
N THR A 154 -0.75 1.67 -16.67
CA THR A 154 0.23 2.77 -16.68
C THR A 154 0.75 3.06 -15.27
N VAL A 155 -0.14 3.18 -14.27
CA VAL A 155 0.25 3.32 -12.86
C VAL A 155 1.14 2.16 -12.42
N SER A 156 0.77 0.93 -12.77
CA SER A 156 1.59 -0.25 -12.45
C SER A 156 2.99 -0.17 -13.05
N GLY A 157 3.11 0.32 -14.30
CA GLY A 157 4.40 0.52 -14.96
C GLY A 157 5.26 1.59 -14.28
N ILE A 158 4.65 2.70 -13.85
CA ILE A 158 5.36 3.77 -13.12
C ILE A 158 5.89 3.24 -11.78
N VAL A 159 5.04 2.62 -10.97
CA VAL A 159 5.43 2.18 -9.62
C VAL A 159 6.50 1.07 -9.65
N GLN A 160 6.52 0.25 -10.70
CA GLN A 160 7.54 -0.79 -10.87
C GLN A 160 8.95 -0.21 -11.07
N LYS A 161 9.10 0.95 -11.69
CA LYS A 161 10.40 1.64 -11.83
C LYS A 161 11.04 1.95 -10.46
N TYR A 162 10.22 2.09 -9.42
CA TYR A 162 10.63 2.43 -8.06
C TYR A 162 10.59 1.23 -7.11
N ASN A 163 10.69 0.00 -7.62
CA ASN A 163 10.57 -1.22 -6.81
C ASN A 163 9.30 -1.28 -5.95
N CYS A 164 8.20 -0.79 -6.51
CA CYS A 164 6.90 -0.87 -5.88
C CYS A 164 5.96 -1.73 -6.72
N THR A 165 4.93 -2.26 -6.10
CA THR A 165 3.88 -3.04 -6.79
C THR A 165 2.52 -2.48 -6.47
N LEU A 166 1.71 -2.18 -7.49
CA LEU A 166 0.31 -1.81 -7.30
C LEU A 166 -0.53 -3.07 -7.11
N LYS A 167 -1.19 -3.18 -5.95
CA LYS A 167 -2.10 -4.29 -5.62
C LYS A 167 -3.52 -3.80 -5.55
N ARG A 168 -4.43 -4.38 -6.34
CA ARG A 168 -5.86 -4.09 -6.23
C ARG A 168 -6.41 -4.67 -4.93
N LEU A 169 -7.35 -3.98 -4.31
CA LEU A 169 -8.08 -4.46 -3.14
C LEU A 169 -9.15 -5.46 -3.59
N ASP A 170 -8.84 -6.76 -3.49
CA ASP A 170 -9.80 -7.81 -3.86
C ASP A 170 -10.89 -7.91 -2.79
N PHE A 171 -12.17 -7.81 -3.20
CA PHE A 171 -13.37 -7.84 -2.34
C PHE A 171 -13.45 -6.74 -1.27
N GLN A 172 -12.59 -5.71 -1.36
CA GLN A 172 -12.51 -4.59 -0.42
C GLN A 172 -12.59 -3.24 -1.15
N GLN A 173 -13.25 -3.20 -2.29
CA GLN A 173 -13.34 -2.00 -3.12
C GLN A 173 -14.13 -0.88 -2.43
N GLU A 174 -15.20 -1.22 -1.71
CA GLU A 174 -15.99 -0.28 -0.91
C GLU A 174 -15.15 0.33 0.21
N ASP A 175 -14.46 -0.52 0.99
CA ASP A 175 -13.59 -0.05 2.07
C ASP A 175 -12.47 0.84 1.53
N GLY A 176 -11.84 0.46 0.41
CA GLY A 176 -10.83 1.26 -0.27
C GLY A 176 -11.37 2.61 -0.73
N PHE A 177 -12.55 2.63 -1.35
CA PHE A 177 -13.19 3.87 -1.78
C PHE A 177 -13.53 4.79 -0.60
N LEU A 178 -14.08 4.25 0.49
CA LEU A 178 -14.42 5.01 1.69
C LEU A 178 -13.18 5.50 2.43
N SER A 179 -12.06 4.75 2.38
CA SER A 179 -10.80 5.12 3.02
C SER A 179 -10.19 6.40 2.43
N LYS A 180 -10.47 6.75 1.15
CA LYS A 180 -10.04 8.02 0.56
C LYS A 180 -10.62 9.24 1.29
N ILE A 181 -11.75 9.07 1.99
CA ILE A 181 -12.44 10.14 2.72
C ILE A 181 -11.97 10.23 4.20
N GLY A 182 -11.06 9.34 4.63
CA GLY A 182 -10.49 9.34 5.98
C GLY A 182 -11.37 8.70 7.06
N ARG A 183 -12.46 8.01 6.71
CA ARG A 183 -13.39 7.38 7.67
C ARG A 183 -13.18 5.88 7.89
N ALA A 184 -12.47 5.20 7.02
CA ALA A 184 -12.18 3.79 7.20
C ALA A 184 -10.86 3.63 7.94
N SER A 185 -10.91 3.26 9.21
CA SER A 185 -9.77 2.59 9.82
C SER A 185 -9.60 1.28 9.05
N CYS A 186 -8.56 1.14 8.24
CA CYS A 186 -8.08 -0.18 7.83
C CYS A 186 -7.73 -0.91 9.14
N ARG A 187 -8.67 -1.67 9.68
CA ARG A 187 -8.36 -2.65 10.70
C ARG A 187 -7.55 -3.71 9.98
N GLU A 188 -6.23 -3.63 10.10
CA GLU A 188 -5.37 -4.77 9.86
C GLU A 188 -5.95 -5.96 10.63
N ARG A 189 -6.55 -6.89 9.90
CA ARG A 189 -6.64 -8.25 10.41
C ARG A 189 -5.27 -8.89 10.15
N VAL A 190 -4.44 -8.84 11.17
CA VAL A 190 -3.24 -9.69 11.27
C VAL A 190 -3.69 -11.13 11.38
#